data_e6f81fb48d10ee2611789be7bc2da196
#
_entry.id   e6f81fb48d10ee2611789be7bc2da196
#
_cell.length_a   1.000
_cell.length_b   1.000
_cell.length_c   1.000
_cell.angle_alpha   90.00
_cell.angle_beta   90.00
_cell.angle_gamma   90.00
#
_symmetry.space_group_name_H-M   'P 1'
#
loop_
_entity.id
_entity.type
_entity.pdbx_description
1 polymer ?
#
loop_
_entity_poly.entity_id
_entity_poly.type
_entity_poly.pdbx_seq_one_letter_code
_entity_poly.pdbx_strand_id
1 'polypeptide(L)'
;TGKELDAVCRDYIRERGYTKEFNHGTGHGVGLEIHEEPVANAKSDTVFSENMIITVEPGIYLSGEIGLRIEDSVIVKADGCELLTHSPKELIEIGI
;
A
#
# COMPACT_ATOMS: atom_id res chain seq x y z
N THR A 1 12.10 -0.41 -6.67
CA THR A 1 12.45 0.01 -5.29
C THR A 1 11.21 0.36 -4.49
N GLY A 2 11.38 0.35 -3.17
CA GLY A 2 10.28 0.74 -2.26
C GLY A 2 9.78 2.16 -2.50
N LYS A 3 10.67 3.09 -2.80
CA LYS A 3 10.27 4.48 -3.09
C LYS A 3 9.55 4.63 -4.44
N GLU A 4 9.87 3.80 -5.42
CA GLU A 4 9.15 3.81 -6.70
C GLU A 4 7.72 3.30 -6.53
N LEU A 5 7.52 2.23 -5.78
CA LEU A 5 6.19 1.74 -5.46
C LEU A 5 5.40 2.77 -4.65
N ASP A 6 6.02 3.37 -3.63
CA ASP A 6 5.38 4.41 -2.84
C ASP A 6 4.96 5.61 -3.72
N ALA A 7 5.82 6.01 -4.66
CA ALA A 7 5.53 7.12 -5.56
C ALA A 7 4.29 6.85 -6.43
N VAL A 8 4.11 5.64 -6.91
CA VAL A 8 2.90 5.29 -7.69
C VAL A 8 1.62 5.60 -6.91
N CYS A 9 1.55 5.18 -5.65
CA CYS A 9 0.38 5.43 -4.80
C CYS A 9 0.30 6.90 -4.39
N ARG A 10 1.40 7.44 -3.92
CA ARG A 10 1.45 8.81 -3.37
C ARG A 10 1.16 9.87 -4.42
N ASP A 11 1.71 9.73 -5.61
CA ASP A 11 1.49 10.66 -6.71
C ASP A 11 0.05 10.60 -7.23
N TYR A 12 -0.52 9.39 -7.32
CA TYR A 12 -1.91 9.21 -7.68
C TYR A 12 -2.86 9.94 -6.71
N ILE A 13 -2.60 9.79 -5.42
CA ILE A 13 -3.40 10.44 -4.36
C ILE A 13 -3.19 11.96 -4.38
N ARG A 14 -1.95 12.41 -4.55
CA ARG A 14 -1.60 13.83 -4.63
C ARG A 14 -2.29 14.53 -5.81
N GLU A 15 -2.30 13.91 -6.97
CA GLU A 15 -2.95 14.44 -8.18
C GLU A 15 -4.45 14.63 -8.00
N ARG A 16 -5.06 13.97 -7.01
CA ARG A 16 -6.47 14.10 -6.67
C ARG A 16 -6.74 15.03 -5.49
N GLY A 17 -5.73 15.78 -5.07
CA GLY A 17 -5.87 16.84 -4.08
C GLY A 17 -5.53 16.47 -2.64
N TYR A 18 -4.96 15.28 -2.40
CA TYR A 18 -4.61 14.84 -1.05
C TYR A 18 -3.09 14.67 -0.93
N THR A 19 -2.45 15.40 -0.03
CA THR A 19 -1.00 15.33 0.19
C THR A 19 -0.67 14.85 1.59
N LYS A 20 -1.05 15.62 2.61
CA LYS A 20 -0.78 15.29 4.02
C LYS A 20 -1.70 14.20 4.57
N GLU A 21 -2.80 13.94 3.91
CA GLU A 21 -3.82 12.98 4.32
C GLU A 21 -3.36 11.54 4.12
N PHE A 22 -2.38 11.30 3.25
CA PHE A 22 -1.66 10.03 3.15
C PHE A 22 -0.34 10.16 3.92
N ASN A 23 -0.37 9.79 5.18
CA ASN A 23 0.68 10.12 6.15
C ASN A 23 1.54 8.92 6.61
N HIS A 24 1.52 7.81 5.88
CA HIS A 24 2.36 6.64 6.17
C HIS A 24 2.94 6.06 4.87
N GLY A 25 3.79 5.06 4.96
CA GLY A 25 4.32 4.37 3.79
C GLY A 25 3.27 3.52 3.09
N THR A 26 3.53 3.18 1.83
CA THR A 26 2.60 2.40 1.01
C THR A 26 2.50 0.94 1.45
N GLY A 27 3.57 0.38 2.05
CA GLY A 27 3.52 -1.01 2.48
C GLY A 27 4.82 -1.50 3.11
N HIS A 28 4.82 -2.78 3.41
CA HIS A 28 5.91 -3.45 4.12
C HIS A 28 5.93 -4.95 3.83
N GLY A 29 7.05 -5.59 4.15
CA GLY A 29 7.15 -7.04 4.13
C GLY A 29 6.26 -7.69 5.20
N VAL A 30 5.85 -8.90 4.92
CA VAL A 30 5.08 -9.74 5.85
C VAL A 30 5.73 -11.13 5.88
N GLY A 31 6.03 -11.61 7.06
CA GLY A 31 6.61 -12.93 7.27
C GLY A 31 6.31 -13.42 8.67
N LEU A 32 7.34 -13.82 9.41
CA LEU A 32 7.18 -14.20 10.81
C LEU A 32 6.69 -13.02 11.65
N GLU A 33 7.08 -11.82 11.26
CA GLU A 33 6.55 -10.60 11.86
C GLU A 33 5.55 -9.96 10.91
N ILE A 34 4.54 -9.30 11.48
CA ILE A 34 3.52 -8.61 10.68
C ILE A 34 4.12 -7.45 9.90
N HIS A 35 5.10 -6.77 10.47
CA HIS A 35 5.86 -5.70 9.82
C HIS A 35 7.33 -6.09 9.80
N GLU A 36 7.86 -6.32 8.60
CA GLU A 36 9.28 -6.61 8.40
C GLU A 36 9.76 -6.00 7.08
N GLU A 37 11.07 -6.06 6.84
CA GLU A 37 11.63 -5.65 5.55
C GLU A 37 11.11 -6.54 4.41
N PRO A 38 11.02 -6.03 3.16
CA PRO A 38 11.36 -4.65 2.76
C PRO A 38 10.25 -3.65 3.06
N VAL A 39 10.58 -2.36 3.05
CA VAL A 39 9.61 -1.27 3.27
C VAL A 39 9.35 -0.54 1.95
N ALA A 40 8.08 -0.24 1.68
CA ALA A 40 7.67 0.61 0.56
C ALA A 40 7.28 1.99 1.11
N ASN A 41 8.21 2.92 1.12
CA ASN A 41 7.98 4.30 1.54
C ASN A 41 8.84 5.26 0.71
N ALA A 42 8.63 6.56 0.91
CA ALA A 42 9.28 7.61 0.11
C ALA A 42 10.82 7.60 0.18
N LYS A 43 11.42 6.89 1.11
CA LYS A 43 12.87 6.86 1.33
C LYS A 43 13.53 5.54 1.01
N SER A 44 12.76 4.47 0.79
CA SER A 44 13.31 3.13 0.62
C SER A 44 13.95 2.92 -0.74
N ASP A 45 15.25 2.70 -0.75
CA ASP A 45 16.03 2.33 -1.94
C ASP A 45 16.10 0.81 -2.15
N THR A 46 15.48 0.02 -1.27
CA THR A 46 15.48 -1.44 -1.38
C THR A 46 14.80 -1.89 -2.65
N VAL A 47 15.51 -2.68 -3.45
CA VAL A 47 14.95 -3.31 -4.65
C VAL A 47 14.22 -4.57 -4.23
N PHE A 48 12.96 -4.68 -4.63
CA PHE A 48 12.18 -5.89 -4.34
C PHE A 48 12.67 -7.05 -5.20
N SER A 49 12.78 -8.21 -4.60
CA SER A 49 13.13 -9.44 -5.26
C SER A 49 11.90 -10.32 -5.48
N GLU A 50 11.96 -11.14 -6.51
CA GLU A 50 10.92 -12.13 -6.78
C GLU A 50 10.65 -12.99 -5.55
N ASN A 51 9.41 -13.30 -5.31
CA ASN A 51 8.87 -14.09 -4.18
C ASN A 51 8.85 -13.37 -2.82
N MET A 52 9.22 -12.11 -2.74
CA MET A 52 8.94 -11.31 -1.55
C MET A 52 7.44 -11.11 -1.40
N ILE A 53 6.94 -11.18 -0.18
CA ILE A 53 5.55 -10.88 0.15
C ILE A 53 5.52 -9.51 0.80
N ILE A 54 4.75 -8.59 0.21
CA ILE A 54 4.61 -7.22 0.71
C ILE A 54 3.15 -6.82 0.74
N THR A 55 2.83 -5.84 1.59
CA THR A 55 1.53 -5.18 1.55
C THR A 55 1.58 -3.96 0.62
N VAL A 56 0.43 -3.62 0.06
CA VAL A 56 0.20 -2.37 -0.66
C VAL A 56 -1.07 -1.77 -0.07
N GLU A 57 -0.91 -0.71 0.74
CA GLU A 57 -1.98 -0.24 1.62
C GLU A 57 -2.10 1.28 1.70
N PRO A 58 -2.20 1.97 0.56
CA PRO A 58 -2.38 3.43 0.59
C PRO A 58 -3.67 3.81 1.30
N GLY A 59 -3.65 4.96 1.97
CA GLY A 59 -4.80 5.44 2.72
C GLY A 59 -4.89 6.95 2.73
N ILE A 60 -6.09 7.44 2.96
CA ILE A 60 -6.40 8.86 3.10
C ILE A 60 -7.14 9.04 4.41
N TYR A 61 -6.65 9.94 5.26
CA TYR A 61 -7.20 10.16 6.59
C TYR A 61 -7.55 11.64 6.75
N LEU A 62 -8.85 11.93 6.77
CA LEU A 62 -9.38 13.27 6.95
C LEU A 62 -9.64 13.48 8.44
N SER A 63 -8.76 14.24 9.10
CA SER A 63 -8.79 14.43 10.55
C SER A 63 -10.15 14.92 11.05
N GLY A 64 -10.71 14.21 12.03
CA GLY A 64 -12.02 14.53 12.59
C GLY A 64 -13.23 14.13 11.72
N GLU A 65 -13.00 13.53 10.57
CA GLU A 65 -14.06 13.15 9.63
C GLU A 65 -14.08 11.66 9.37
N ILE A 66 -13.16 11.16 8.53
CA ILE A 66 -13.13 9.77 8.09
C ILE A 66 -11.72 9.38 7.67
N GLY A 67 -11.40 8.11 7.77
CA GLY A 67 -10.21 7.52 7.18
C GLY A 67 -10.59 6.33 6.32
N LEU A 68 -9.83 6.12 5.26
CA LEU A 68 -10.00 4.98 4.36
C LEU A 68 -8.63 4.44 3.96
N ARG A 69 -8.49 3.12 4.03
CA ARG A 69 -7.32 2.41 3.52
C ARG A 69 -7.81 1.23 2.70
N ILE A 70 -7.19 1.02 1.56
CA ILE A 70 -7.42 -0.16 0.73
C ILE A 70 -6.11 -0.92 0.69
N GLU A 71 -6.16 -2.20 1.05
CA GLU A 71 -4.97 -3.00 1.26
C GLU A 71 -5.06 -4.35 0.58
N ASP A 72 -3.98 -4.71 -0.10
CA ASP A 72 -3.72 -6.06 -0.57
C ASP A 72 -2.36 -6.54 -0.10
N SER A 73 -2.24 -7.86 0.08
CA SER A 73 -0.95 -8.53 0.19
C SER A 73 -0.63 -9.17 -1.15
N VAL A 74 0.60 -9.00 -1.60
CA VAL A 74 1.03 -9.48 -2.93
C VAL A 74 2.35 -10.23 -2.84
N ILE A 75 2.55 -11.16 -3.79
CA ILE A 75 3.86 -11.78 -4.04
C ILE A 75 4.50 -11.04 -5.21
N VAL A 76 5.72 -10.55 -5.01
CA VAL A 76 6.50 -9.90 -6.06
C VAL A 76 6.91 -10.96 -7.09
N LYS A 77 6.70 -10.66 -8.37
CA LYS A 77 7.11 -11.50 -9.50
C LYS A 77 8.05 -10.72 -10.41
N ALA A 78 8.68 -11.41 -11.35
CA ALA A 78 9.66 -10.83 -12.26
C ALA A 78 9.10 -9.65 -13.09
N ASP A 79 7.83 -9.71 -13.45
CA ASP A 79 7.16 -8.74 -14.33
C ASP A 79 5.89 -8.10 -13.71
N GLY A 80 5.73 -8.20 -12.40
CA GLY A 80 4.56 -7.67 -11.73
C GLY A 80 4.37 -8.27 -10.35
N CYS A 81 3.14 -8.61 -10.01
CA CYS A 81 2.82 -9.25 -8.75
C CYS A 81 1.62 -10.18 -8.86
N GLU A 82 1.50 -11.06 -7.89
CA GLU A 82 0.35 -11.94 -7.71
C GLU A 82 -0.40 -11.52 -6.44
N LEU A 83 -1.70 -11.28 -6.56
CA LEU A 83 -2.53 -10.93 -5.41
C LEU A 83 -2.76 -12.15 -4.53
N LEU A 84 -2.54 -12.00 -3.23
CA LEU A 84 -2.87 -13.01 -2.22
C LEU A 84 -4.25 -12.75 -1.59
N THR A 85 -4.71 -11.52 -1.63
CA THR A 85 -6.00 -11.11 -1.08
C THR A 85 -6.94 -10.72 -2.21
N HIS A 86 -8.22 -11.03 -2.07
CA HIS A 86 -9.20 -10.88 -3.16
C HIS A 86 -10.50 -10.21 -2.71
N SER A 87 -10.46 -9.44 -1.63
CA SER A 87 -11.62 -8.68 -1.17
C SER A 87 -12.06 -7.66 -2.22
N PRO A 88 -13.37 -7.43 -2.39
CA PRO A 88 -13.87 -6.37 -3.26
C PRO A 88 -13.33 -5.00 -2.85
N LYS A 89 -13.07 -4.15 -3.83
CA LYS A 89 -12.55 -2.78 -3.61
C LYS A 89 -13.63 -1.72 -3.74
N GLU A 90 -14.81 -2.09 -4.23
CA GLU A 90 -15.93 -1.18 -4.36
C GLU A 90 -16.50 -0.81 -2.99
N LEU A 91 -17.15 0.34 -2.93
CA LEU A 91 -17.89 0.74 -1.74
C LEU A 91 -19.05 -0.23 -1.51
N ILE A 92 -19.08 -0.85 -0.34
CA ILE A 92 -20.15 -1.75 0.08
C ILE A 92 -20.91 -1.08 1.21
N GLU A 93 -22.19 -0.81 1.00
CA GLU A 93 -23.08 -0.25 2.01
C GLU A 93 -23.84 -1.38 2.71
N ILE A 94 -23.72 -1.42 4.04
CA ILE A 94 -24.36 -2.44 4.86
C ILE A 94 -25.51 -1.78 5.62
N GLY A 95 -26.72 -2.27 5.39
CA GLY A 95 -27.91 -1.82 6.10
C GLY A 95 -27.93 -2.36 7.55
N ILE A 96 -28.27 -1.50 8.50
CA ILE A 96 -28.44 -1.84 9.92
C ILE A 96 -29.83 -1.43 10.41
#